data_938cc19aa0cf6fbff45cfe27f00af068
#
_entry.id   938cc19aa0cf6fbff45cfe27f00af068
#
_cell.length_a   1.000
_cell.length_b   1.000
_cell.length_c   1.000
_cell.angle_alpha   90.00
_cell.angle_beta   90.00
_cell.angle_gamma   90.00
#
_symmetry.space_group_name_H-M   'P 1'
#
loop_
_entity.id
_entity.type
_entity.pdbx_description
1 polymer ?
#
loop_
_entity_poly.entity_id
_entity_poly.type
_entity_poly.pdbx_seq_one_letter_code
_entity_poly.pdbx_strand_id
1 'polypeptide(L)'
;LNGHEYYTVKYQEKMERIVYGASAVRGRILDRNGKVLVDNVGVLNITYHKPVSTTIEEELKIASLLKEYVGEVSLSETALKNYYLATHNNGYDLITEEEWTLWDERKLDNEDIKALKWERITEEMITYSKEEQKIIHLFTLMNDGYAYQDKTLLSDVSDEVVASITSLNIPSLSTTITSKRVYPYGETLKSIFGSIGSIPKESKEKYLSDGYALSDIVGTSGLEQEYEELLKGTKAKYIINSDNTLTLLES
;
A
#
# COMPACT_ATOMS: atom_id res chain seq x y z
N LEU A 1 -44.97 2.70 14.01
CA LEU A 1 -44.40 1.74 13.07
C LEU A 1 -44.51 0.36 13.69
N ASN A 2 -45.19 -0.57 13.02
CA ASN A 2 -45.32 -1.95 13.48
C ASN A 2 -43.90 -2.59 13.50
N GLY A 3 -43.62 -3.42 14.50
CA GLY A 3 -42.29 -4.00 14.67
C GLY A 3 -41.74 -4.69 13.42
N HIS A 4 -42.62 -5.19 12.54
CA HIS A 4 -42.25 -5.78 11.27
C HIS A 4 -41.66 -4.75 10.29
N GLU A 5 -42.22 -3.56 10.19
CA GLU A 5 -41.69 -2.47 9.32
C GLU A 5 -40.36 -1.95 9.86
N TYR A 6 -40.19 -1.83 11.16
CA TYR A 6 -38.92 -1.41 11.78
C TYR A 6 -37.79 -2.40 11.51
N TYR A 7 -38.04 -3.70 11.61
CA TYR A 7 -37.05 -4.73 11.31
C TYR A 7 -36.77 -4.87 9.82
N THR A 8 -37.75 -4.63 8.95
CA THR A 8 -37.57 -4.65 7.50
C THR A 8 -36.72 -3.49 7.04
N VAL A 9 -36.96 -2.27 7.54
CA VAL A 9 -36.15 -1.07 7.26
C VAL A 9 -34.72 -1.26 7.79
N LYS A 10 -34.55 -1.74 9.03
CA LYS A 10 -33.22 -2.04 9.59
C LYS A 10 -32.49 -3.17 8.87
N TYR A 11 -33.21 -4.12 8.31
CA TYR A 11 -32.64 -5.20 7.52
C TYR A 11 -32.21 -4.70 6.14
N GLN A 12 -32.98 -3.82 5.51
CA GLN A 12 -32.63 -3.13 4.26
C GLN A 12 -31.44 -2.19 4.45
N GLU A 13 -31.43 -1.35 5.49
CA GLU A 13 -30.26 -0.50 5.83
C GLU A 13 -28.98 -1.30 6.09
N LYS A 14 -29.11 -2.54 6.58
CA LYS A 14 -27.97 -3.46 6.79
C LYS A 14 -27.51 -4.15 5.52
N MET A 15 -28.34 -4.19 4.48
CA MET A 15 -28.08 -4.88 3.22
C MET A 15 -27.51 -3.97 2.14
N GLU A 16 -27.67 -2.67 2.24
CA GLU A 16 -27.13 -1.69 1.31
C GLU A 16 -25.76 -1.21 1.81
N ARG A 17 -24.70 -1.91 1.43
CA ARG A 17 -23.32 -1.43 1.65
C ARG A 17 -22.91 -0.55 0.49
N ILE A 18 -22.69 0.73 0.77
CA ILE A 18 -22.02 1.62 -0.17
C ILE A 18 -20.54 1.27 -0.22
N VAL A 19 -20.06 0.96 -1.43
CA VAL A 19 -18.64 0.71 -1.71
C VAL A 19 -18.17 1.81 -2.65
N TYR A 20 -17.03 2.36 -2.34
CA TYR A 20 -16.39 3.34 -3.21
C TYR A 20 -15.51 2.62 -4.23
N GLY A 21 -15.68 2.95 -5.50
CA GLY A 21 -14.83 2.51 -6.60
C GLY A 21 -13.50 3.26 -6.64
N ALA A 22 -12.78 3.09 -7.73
CA ALA A 22 -11.56 3.85 -7.98
C ALA A 22 -11.83 5.36 -7.99
N SER A 23 -10.93 6.15 -7.45
CA SER A 23 -10.98 7.60 -7.56
C SER A 23 -10.78 8.02 -9.00
N ALA A 24 -11.54 9.01 -9.45
CA ALA A 24 -11.25 9.69 -10.70
C ALA A 24 -9.85 10.34 -10.65
N VAL A 25 -9.29 10.60 -11.82
CA VAL A 25 -7.99 11.26 -11.94
C VAL A 25 -8.08 12.66 -11.33
N ARG A 26 -7.08 13.05 -10.56
CA ARG A 26 -6.98 14.38 -9.93
C ARG A 26 -7.05 15.49 -10.97
N GLY A 27 -7.72 16.60 -10.68
CA GLY A 27 -7.87 17.76 -11.55
C GLY A 27 -6.53 18.36 -11.99
N ARG A 28 -6.47 18.94 -13.19
CA ARG A 28 -5.29 19.66 -13.70
C ARG A 28 -5.20 21.07 -13.13
N ILE A 29 -3.98 21.60 -13.05
CA ILE A 29 -3.76 23.01 -12.74
C ILE A 29 -3.35 23.70 -14.06
N LEU A 30 -4.06 24.76 -14.40
CA LEU A 30 -3.89 25.50 -15.64
C LEU A 30 -3.50 26.96 -15.34
N ASP A 31 -2.80 27.61 -16.26
CA ASP A 31 -2.63 29.06 -16.24
C ASP A 31 -3.89 29.76 -16.76
N ARG A 32 -3.90 31.13 -16.71
CA ARG A 32 -5.01 31.96 -17.20
C ARG A 32 -5.32 31.77 -18.69
N ASN A 33 -4.40 31.22 -19.47
CA ASN A 33 -4.55 31.01 -20.91
C ASN A 33 -4.92 29.53 -21.22
N GLY A 34 -5.15 28.71 -20.21
CA GLY A 34 -5.47 27.29 -20.34
C GLY A 34 -4.25 26.39 -20.56
N LYS A 35 -3.02 26.91 -20.37
CA LYS A 35 -1.80 26.11 -20.48
C LYS A 35 -1.63 25.23 -19.25
N VAL A 36 -1.39 23.95 -19.45
CA VAL A 36 -1.27 22.95 -18.39
C VAL A 36 0.02 23.17 -17.61
N LEU A 37 -0.10 23.43 -16.32
CA LEU A 37 1.01 23.62 -15.37
C LEU A 37 1.26 22.37 -14.53
N VAL A 38 0.18 21.62 -14.19
CA VAL A 38 0.25 20.34 -13.51
C VAL A 38 -0.76 19.40 -14.15
N ASP A 39 -0.32 18.21 -14.50
CA ASP A 39 -1.13 17.19 -15.17
C ASP A 39 -0.98 15.82 -14.51
N ASN A 40 -1.63 14.83 -15.10
CA ASN A 40 -1.51 13.44 -14.71
C ASN A 40 -1.18 12.60 -15.97
N VAL A 41 -0.32 11.62 -15.77
CA VAL A 41 -0.03 10.59 -16.80
C VAL A 41 -0.40 9.23 -16.26
N GLY A 42 -0.94 8.38 -17.09
CA GLY A 42 -1.15 6.97 -16.77
C GLY A 42 0.20 6.28 -16.75
N VAL A 43 0.48 5.53 -15.70
CA VAL A 43 1.68 4.71 -15.55
C VAL A 43 1.32 3.26 -15.27
N LEU A 44 2.11 2.35 -15.81
CA LEU A 44 1.97 0.92 -15.60
C LEU A 44 2.71 0.51 -14.34
N ASN A 45 2.06 -0.28 -13.51
CA ASN A 45 2.63 -0.82 -12.28
C ASN A 45 2.51 -2.34 -12.28
N ILE A 46 3.45 -2.99 -11.62
CA ILE A 46 3.33 -4.41 -11.26
C ILE A 46 2.84 -4.50 -9.82
N THR A 47 1.72 -5.15 -9.65
CA THR A 47 1.04 -5.36 -8.36
C THR A 47 1.07 -6.82 -7.96
N TYR A 48 1.22 -7.07 -6.68
CA TYR A 48 1.21 -8.38 -6.06
C TYR A 48 -0.05 -8.54 -5.21
N HIS A 49 -0.79 -9.60 -5.47
CA HIS A 49 -1.90 -10.06 -4.65
C HIS A 49 -1.44 -11.27 -3.85
N LYS A 50 -1.41 -11.17 -2.51
CA LYS A 50 -0.92 -12.25 -1.64
C LYS A 50 -1.94 -13.39 -1.55
N PRO A 51 -1.65 -14.58 -2.11
CA PRO A 51 -2.50 -15.75 -1.93
C PRO A 51 -2.52 -16.22 -0.46
N VAL A 52 -3.64 -16.79 -0.01
CA VAL A 52 -3.83 -17.20 1.40
C VAL A 52 -2.80 -18.22 1.88
N SER A 53 -2.29 -19.06 0.97
CA SER A 53 -1.35 -20.15 1.30
C SER A 53 0.08 -19.89 0.86
N THR A 54 0.45 -18.63 0.56
CA THR A 54 1.79 -18.30 0.09
C THR A 54 2.83 -18.48 1.20
N THR A 55 3.93 -19.14 0.85
CA THR A 55 5.09 -19.32 1.73
C THR A 55 6.11 -18.19 1.54
N ILE A 56 6.98 -18.00 2.53
CA ILE A 56 8.10 -17.05 2.46
C ILE A 56 9.02 -17.41 1.29
N GLU A 57 9.27 -18.68 1.05
CA GLU A 57 10.12 -19.15 -0.05
C GLU A 57 9.56 -18.78 -1.42
N GLU A 58 8.24 -18.86 -1.61
CA GLU A 58 7.57 -18.43 -2.83
C GLU A 58 7.69 -16.90 -3.04
N GLU A 59 7.51 -16.12 -1.98
CA GLU A 59 7.68 -14.66 -2.03
C GLU A 59 9.13 -14.28 -2.37
N LEU A 60 10.11 -14.92 -1.74
CA LEU A 60 11.53 -14.71 -2.05
C LEU A 60 11.89 -15.09 -3.48
N LYS A 61 11.30 -16.16 -4.01
CA LYS A 61 11.48 -16.55 -5.41
C LYS A 61 10.93 -15.48 -6.35
N ILE A 62 9.74 -14.96 -6.09
CA ILE A 62 9.14 -13.86 -6.87
C ILE A 62 10.03 -12.62 -6.78
N ALA A 63 10.45 -12.23 -5.57
CA ALA A 63 11.36 -11.11 -5.37
C ALA A 63 12.67 -11.25 -6.12
N SER A 64 13.25 -12.46 -6.12
CA SER A 64 14.47 -12.76 -6.86
C SER A 64 14.31 -12.62 -8.38
N LEU A 65 13.14 -12.97 -8.93
CA LEU A 65 12.84 -12.78 -10.35
C LEU A 65 12.64 -11.31 -10.73
N LEU A 66 12.11 -10.50 -9.80
CA LEU A 66 11.80 -9.09 -10.04
C LEU A 66 12.96 -8.13 -9.70
N LYS A 67 14.01 -8.57 -8.99
CA LYS A 67 15.10 -7.70 -8.52
C LYS A 67 15.81 -6.92 -9.61
N GLU A 68 15.89 -7.47 -10.83
CA GLU A 68 16.54 -6.84 -11.99
C GLU A 68 15.84 -5.54 -12.42
N TYR A 69 14.55 -5.41 -12.09
CA TYR A 69 13.73 -4.24 -12.41
C TYR A 69 13.73 -3.20 -11.27
N VAL A 70 14.38 -3.49 -10.15
CA VAL A 70 14.48 -2.59 -8.99
C VAL A 70 15.77 -1.78 -9.09
N GLY A 71 15.65 -0.47 -8.97
CA GLY A 71 16.79 0.44 -8.90
C GLY A 71 17.58 0.31 -7.59
N GLU A 72 18.39 1.33 -7.28
CA GLU A 72 19.05 1.40 -5.97
C GLU A 72 18.02 1.60 -4.87
N VAL A 73 18.16 0.83 -3.80
CA VAL A 73 17.26 0.88 -2.63
C VAL A 73 18.05 1.21 -1.37
N SER A 74 17.37 1.88 -0.44
CA SER A 74 17.86 2.08 0.92
C SER A 74 16.82 1.50 1.87
N LEU A 75 17.23 0.57 2.72
CA LEU A 75 16.38 -0.11 3.67
C LEU A 75 16.61 0.43 5.08
N SER A 76 15.53 0.55 5.84
CA SER A 76 15.65 0.84 7.26
C SER A 76 16.14 -0.38 8.03
N GLU A 77 16.79 -0.16 9.16
CA GLU A 77 17.19 -1.24 10.08
C GLU A 77 15.99 -2.13 10.46
N THR A 78 14.83 -1.51 10.64
CA THR A 78 13.56 -2.21 10.92
C THR A 78 13.20 -3.21 9.81
N ALA A 79 13.33 -2.82 8.55
CA ALA A 79 13.04 -3.70 7.42
C ALA A 79 14.02 -4.88 7.37
N LEU A 80 15.30 -4.61 7.60
CA LEU A 80 16.36 -5.65 7.64
C LEU A 80 16.14 -6.65 8.78
N LYS A 81 15.83 -6.18 9.98
CA LYS A 81 15.52 -7.03 11.14
C LYS A 81 14.27 -7.86 10.94
N ASN A 82 13.20 -7.27 10.40
CA ASN A 82 11.98 -8.00 10.09
C ASN A 82 12.22 -9.10 9.05
N TYR A 83 13.00 -8.81 8.01
CA TYR A 83 13.40 -9.80 7.03
C TYR A 83 14.22 -10.94 7.65
N TYR A 84 15.21 -10.60 8.49
CA TYR A 84 15.99 -11.59 9.23
C TYR A 84 15.07 -12.53 10.04
N LEU A 85 14.17 -11.97 10.84
CA LEU A 85 13.23 -12.77 11.62
C LEU A 85 12.37 -13.67 10.72
N ALA A 86 11.82 -13.12 9.64
CA ALA A 86 10.96 -13.88 8.73
C ALA A 86 11.68 -15.09 8.10
N THR A 87 12.97 -14.93 7.77
CA THR A 87 13.76 -15.96 7.07
C THR A 87 14.52 -16.91 8.01
N HIS A 88 14.62 -16.59 9.30
CA HIS A 88 15.36 -17.37 10.30
C HIS A 88 14.44 -17.87 11.43
N ASN A 89 13.44 -18.68 11.06
CA ASN A 89 12.50 -19.32 12.00
C ASN A 89 11.93 -18.35 13.05
N ASN A 90 11.55 -17.16 12.60
CA ASN A 90 11.06 -16.08 13.47
C ASN A 90 12.02 -15.78 14.66
N GLY A 91 13.32 -15.96 14.46
CA GLY A 91 14.33 -15.71 15.48
C GLY A 91 14.20 -16.64 16.70
N TYR A 92 13.71 -17.87 16.51
CA TYR A 92 13.57 -18.84 17.62
C TYR A 92 14.89 -19.08 18.34
N ASP A 93 15.97 -19.22 17.58
CA ASP A 93 17.33 -19.51 18.08
C ASP A 93 17.98 -18.30 18.80
N LEU A 94 17.37 -17.12 18.72
CA LEU A 94 17.82 -15.94 19.47
C LEU A 94 17.37 -15.96 20.94
N ILE A 95 16.49 -16.86 21.31
CA ILE A 95 15.94 -16.98 22.68
C ILE A 95 16.46 -18.26 23.31
N THR A 96 16.93 -18.15 24.55
CA THR A 96 17.46 -19.31 25.30
C THR A 96 16.34 -20.23 25.78
N GLU A 97 16.69 -21.49 26.09
CA GLU A 97 15.74 -22.46 26.67
C GLU A 97 15.15 -21.98 27.99
N GLU A 98 15.97 -21.26 28.80
CA GLU A 98 15.51 -20.70 30.07
C GLU A 98 14.46 -19.60 29.85
N GLU A 99 14.64 -18.74 28.85
CA GLU A 99 13.69 -17.68 28.51
C GLU A 99 12.40 -18.26 27.90
N TRP A 100 12.49 -19.30 27.08
CA TRP A 100 11.31 -20.01 26.62
C TRP A 100 10.54 -20.65 27.79
N THR A 101 11.25 -21.18 28.79
CA THR A 101 10.63 -21.72 30.02
C THR A 101 9.90 -20.59 30.78
N LEU A 102 10.53 -19.41 30.91
CA LEU A 102 9.91 -18.27 31.56
C LEU A 102 8.67 -17.75 30.80
N TRP A 103 8.68 -17.83 29.48
CA TRP A 103 7.53 -17.50 28.66
C TRP A 103 6.38 -18.51 28.86
N ASP A 104 6.66 -19.82 28.89
CA ASP A 104 5.68 -20.87 29.18
C ASP A 104 5.07 -20.69 30.58
N GLU A 105 5.87 -20.28 31.56
CA GLU A 105 5.43 -19.95 32.92
C GLU A 105 4.70 -18.60 33.03
N ARG A 106 4.53 -17.86 31.91
CA ARG A 106 3.94 -16.51 31.84
C ARG A 106 4.65 -15.45 32.66
N LYS A 107 5.95 -15.61 32.88
CA LYS A 107 6.85 -14.62 33.52
C LYS A 107 7.43 -13.64 32.50
N LEU A 108 7.53 -14.06 31.23
CA LEU A 108 7.78 -13.21 30.05
C LEU A 108 6.54 -13.24 29.16
N ASP A 109 6.22 -12.14 28.56
CA ASP A 109 5.15 -12.06 27.56
C ASP A 109 5.68 -12.02 26.12
N ASN A 110 4.79 -11.94 25.14
CA ASN A 110 5.16 -11.91 23.73
C ASN A 110 5.94 -10.65 23.34
N GLU A 111 5.70 -9.51 24.00
CA GLU A 111 6.44 -8.28 23.75
C GLU A 111 7.85 -8.36 24.33
N ASP A 112 8.03 -9.01 25.47
CA ASP A 112 9.35 -9.27 26.06
C ASP A 112 10.19 -10.14 25.11
N ILE A 113 9.63 -11.25 24.64
CA ILE A 113 10.30 -12.14 23.67
C ILE A 113 10.66 -11.40 22.40
N LYS A 114 9.75 -10.57 21.89
CA LYS A 114 9.99 -9.75 20.69
C LYS A 114 11.11 -8.74 20.93
N ALA A 115 11.13 -8.08 22.07
CA ALA A 115 12.17 -7.13 22.44
C ALA A 115 13.55 -7.81 22.53
N LEU A 116 13.63 -8.98 23.19
CA LEU A 116 14.86 -9.78 23.27
C LEU A 116 15.38 -10.20 21.89
N LYS A 117 14.51 -10.70 21.01
CA LYS A 117 14.90 -11.02 19.63
C LYS A 117 15.45 -9.80 18.93
N TRP A 118 14.76 -8.67 19.04
CA TRP A 118 15.13 -7.43 18.38
C TRP A 118 16.48 -6.88 18.81
N GLU A 119 16.78 -6.95 20.12
CA GLU A 119 18.05 -6.52 20.72
C GLU A 119 19.21 -7.42 20.27
N ARG A 120 18.97 -8.73 20.13
CA ARG A 120 19.99 -9.72 19.79
C ARG A 120 20.34 -9.79 18.31
N ILE A 121 19.57 -9.16 17.44
CA ILE A 121 19.92 -9.04 16.03
C ILE A 121 21.01 -7.97 15.89
N THR A 122 22.24 -8.41 15.61
CA THR A 122 23.40 -7.55 15.41
C THR A 122 23.48 -6.98 13.99
N GLU A 123 24.26 -5.93 13.79
CA GLU A 123 24.51 -5.34 12.47
C GLU A 123 25.11 -6.37 11.48
N GLU A 124 25.95 -7.28 11.96
CA GLU A 124 26.55 -8.33 11.13
C GLU A 124 25.49 -9.27 10.57
N MET A 125 24.46 -9.62 11.35
CA MET A 125 23.36 -10.51 10.95
C MET A 125 22.45 -9.88 9.87
N ILE A 126 22.42 -8.56 9.78
CA ILE A 126 21.59 -7.82 8.83
C ILE A 126 22.38 -7.06 7.77
N THR A 127 23.65 -7.46 7.57
CA THR A 127 24.48 -6.93 6.49
C THR A 127 24.27 -7.73 5.22
N TYR A 128 23.67 -7.10 4.22
CA TYR A 128 23.30 -7.71 2.94
C TYR A 128 23.93 -6.98 1.77
N SER A 129 24.27 -7.72 0.72
CA SER A 129 24.72 -7.18 -0.55
C SER A 129 23.64 -6.30 -1.22
N LYS A 130 24.03 -5.46 -2.18
CA LYS A 130 23.08 -4.62 -2.92
C LYS A 130 21.99 -5.44 -3.62
N GLU A 131 22.32 -6.61 -4.14
CA GLU A 131 21.35 -7.49 -4.80
C GLU A 131 20.37 -8.12 -3.81
N GLU A 132 20.85 -8.53 -2.64
CA GLU A 132 19.98 -9.01 -1.57
C GLU A 132 19.06 -7.89 -1.05
N GLN A 133 19.57 -6.68 -0.94
CA GLN A 133 18.75 -5.53 -0.51
C GLN A 133 17.57 -5.27 -1.45
N LYS A 134 17.71 -5.49 -2.76
CA LYS A 134 16.59 -5.40 -3.70
C LYS A 134 15.54 -6.48 -3.45
N ILE A 135 15.97 -7.71 -3.14
CA ILE A 135 15.07 -8.81 -2.77
C ILE A 135 14.35 -8.48 -1.48
N ILE A 136 15.07 -7.99 -0.46
CA ILE A 136 14.50 -7.59 0.84
C ILE A 136 13.49 -6.46 0.64
N HIS A 137 13.78 -5.50 -0.22
CA HIS A 137 12.85 -4.41 -0.53
C HIS A 137 11.53 -4.94 -1.09
N LEU A 138 11.58 -5.79 -2.10
CA LEU A 138 10.40 -6.41 -2.69
C LEU A 138 9.63 -7.27 -1.67
N PHE A 139 10.33 -8.08 -0.90
CA PHE A 139 9.73 -8.88 0.17
C PHE A 139 9.04 -8.00 1.22
N THR A 140 9.66 -6.89 1.60
CA THR A 140 9.06 -5.92 2.53
C THR A 140 7.78 -5.33 1.93
N LEU A 141 7.79 -4.92 0.66
CA LEU A 141 6.59 -4.42 -0.02
C LEU A 141 5.47 -5.47 -0.06
N MET A 142 5.78 -6.74 -0.34
CA MET A 142 4.79 -7.83 -0.36
C MET A 142 4.10 -8.04 0.99
N ASN A 143 4.82 -7.75 2.08
CA ASN A 143 4.37 -7.99 3.45
C ASN A 143 3.97 -6.73 4.23
N ASP A 144 3.98 -5.55 3.58
CA ASP A 144 3.54 -4.31 4.20
C ASP A 144 2.01 -4.22 4.29
N GLY A 145 1.49 -3.65 5.38
CA GLY A 145 0.05 -3.44 5.60
C GLY A 145 -0.76 -4.74 5.68
N TYR A 146 -1.99 -4.73 5.15
CA TYR A 146 -2.92 -5.86 5.28
C TYR A 146 -2.76 -6.88 4.14
N ALA A 147 -2.82 -8.17 4.46
CA ALA A 147 -2.62 -9.27 3.51
C ALA A 147 -3.63 -9.28 2.34
N TYR A 148 -4.86 -8.78 2.56
CA TYR A 148 -5.90 -8.72 1.52
C TYR A 148 -5.76 -7.55 0.55
N GLN A 149 -4.82 -6.64 0.77
CA GLN A 149 -4.57 -5.50 -0.10
C GLN A 149 -3.54 -5.85 -1.16
N ASP A 150 -3.79 -5.44 -2.39
CA ASP A 150 -2.81 -5.51 -3.45
C ASP A 150 -1.62 -4.57 -3.15
N LYS A 151 -0.42 -5.04 -3.42
CA LYS A 151 0.85 -4.33 -3.16
C LYS A 151 1.50 -3.93 -4.47
N THR A 152 1.80 -2.66 -4.64
CA THR A 152 2.59 -2.21 -5.78
C THR A 152 4.06 -2.53 -5.55
N LEU A 153 4.60 -3.43 -6.36
CA LEU A 153 6.02 -3.83 -6.29
C LEU A 153 6.91 -2.96 -7.16
N LEU A 154 6.45 -2.65 -8.38
CA LEU A 154 7.15 -1.80 -9.33
C LEU A 154 6.19 -0.76 -9.86
N SER A 155 6.62 0.48 -9.91
CA SER A 155 5.83 1.62 -10.40
C SER A 155 6.48 2.24 -11.64
N ASP A 156 5.63 2.76 -12.55
CA ASP A 156 6.09 3.50 -13.73
C ASP A 156 7.04 2.66 -14.60
N VAL A 157 6.65 1.41 -14.85
CA VAL A 157 7.41 0.47 -15.66
C VAL A 157 7.05 0.61 -17.15
N SER A 158 8.00 0.25 -18.03
CA SER A 158 7.78 0.26 -19.46
C SER A 158 6.96 -0.96 -19.92
N ASP A 159 6.38 -0.86 -21.13
CA ASP A 159 5.64 -1.97 -21.75
C ASP A 159 6.49 -3.23 -21.90
N GLU A 160 7.81 -3.08 -22.16
CA GLU A 160 8.75 -4.20 -22.29
C GLU A 160 8.92 -4.93 -20.94
N VAL A 161 9.00 -4.19 -19.83
CA VAL A 161 9.08 -4.76 -18.48
C VAL A 161 7.78 -5.50 -18.15
N VAL A 162 6.64 -4.90 -18.46
CA VAL A 162 5.33 -5.56 -18.28
C VAL A 162 5.26 -6.86 -19.09
N ALA A 163 5.65 -6.85 -20.35
CA ALA A 163 5.66 -8.05 -21.19
C ALA A 163 6.58 -9.14 -20.63
N SER A 164 7.79 -8.76 -20.18
CA SER A 164 8.75 -9.66 -19.58
C SER A 164 8.19 -10.32 -18.32
N ILE A 165 7.61 -9.54 -17.41
CA ILE A 165 7.07 -10.06 -16.15
C ILE A 165 5.81 -10.89 -16.39
N THR A 166 4.94 -10.49 -17.31
CA THR A 166 3.74 -11.24 -17.68
C THR A 166 4.11 -12.62 -18.26
N SER A 167 5.21 -12.71 -19.01
CA SER A 167 5.69 -13.99 -19.57
C SER A 167 6.14 -15.00 -18.50
N LEU A 168 6.41 -14.57 -17.26
CA LEU A 168 6.73 -15.46 -16.15
C LEU A 168 5.50 -16.26 -15.66
N ASN A 169 4.29 -15.88 -16.07
CA ASN A 169 3.03 -16.54 -15.70
C ASN A 169 2.88 -16.77 -14.18
N ILE A 170 3.19 -15.76 -13.37
CA ILE A 170 3.03 -15.80 -11.91
C ILE A 170 1.63 -15.30 -11.56
N PRO A 171 0.71 -16.18 -11.07
CA PRO A 171 -0.70 -15.81 -10.88
C PRO A 171 -0.93 -14.71 -9.84
N SER A 172 -0.02 -14.53 -8.90
CA SER A 172 -0.08 -13.50 -7.86
C SER A 172 0.40 -12.12 -8.35
N LEU A 173 0.93 -12.01 -9.57
CA LEU A 173 1.31 -10.74 -10.17
C LEU A 173 0.27 -10.28 -11.19
N SER A 174 -0.03 -9.01 -11.18
CA SER A 174 -0.91 -8.36 -12.16
C SER A 174 -0.35 -7.00 -12.58
N THR A 175 -0.79 -6.52 -13.73
CA THR A 175 -0.49 -5.16 -14.19
C THR A 175 -1.66 -4.26 -13.90
N THR A 176 -1.39 -3.12 -13.27
CA THR A 176 -2.39 -2.09 -12.99
C THR A 176 -1.96 -0.75 -13.59
N ILE A 177 -2.93 0.07 -13.97
CA ILE A 177 -2.68 1.43 -14.43
C ILE A 177 -3.06 2.37 -13.31
N THR A 178 -2.13 3.24 -12.92
CA THR A 178 -2.39 4.30 -11.94
C THR A 178 -2.05 5.66 -12.54
N SER A 179 -2.45 6.71 -11.85
CA SER A 179 -2.18 8.08 -12.26
C SER A 179 -0.97 8.64 -11.49
N LYS A 180 0.02 9.12 -12.24
CA LYS A 180 1.18 9.83 -11.68
C LYS A 180 1.06 11.31 -11.95
N ARG A 181 1.24 12.13 -10.91
CA ARG A 181 1.24 13.59 -11.01
C ARG A 181 2.51 14.07 -11.68
N VAL A 182 2.39 14.93 -12.70
CA VAL A 182 3.52 15.45 -13.45
C VAL A 182 3.51 16.99 -13.50
N TYR A 183 4.70 17.55 -13.49
CA TYR A 183 4.97 18.99 -13.50
C TYR A 183 5.77 19.33 -14.77
N PRO A 184 5.09 19.66 -15.90
CA PRO A 184 5.75 19.86 -17.20
C PRO A 184 6.84 20.92 -17.21
N TYR A 185 6.80 21.87 -16.27
CA TYR A 185 7.80 22.96 -16.14
C TYR A 185 8.85 22.68 -15.06
N GLY A 186 8.98 21.43 -14.63
CA GLY A 186 10.00 20.96 -13.70
C GLY A 186 9.84 21.48 -12.28
N GLU A 187 10.90 21.37 -11.51
CA GLU A 187 10.91 21.61 -10.06
C GLU A 187 10.78 23.11 -9.68
N THR A 188 11.04 24.04 -10.62
CA THR A 188 11.07 25.49 -10.33
C THR A 188 9.78 26.02 -9.73
N LEU A 189 8.63 25.50 -10.16
CA LEU A 189 7.31 25.91 -9.66
C LEU A 189 6.71 24.91 -8.66
N LYS A 190 7.40 23.82 -8.38
CA LYS A 190 6.91 22.74 -7.48
C LYS A 190 6.66 23.25 -6.06
N SER A 191 7.46 24.19 -5.58
CA SER A 191 7.25 24.82 -4.28
C SER A 191 5.94 25.61 -4.18
N ILE A 192 5.46 26.14 -5.32
CA ILE A 192 4.19 26.88 -5.39
C ILE A 192 3.03 25.88 -5.54
N PHE A 193 3.16 24.92 -6.47
CA PHE A 193 2.13 23.91 -6.68
C PHE A 193 1.99 22.98 -5.48
N GLY A 194 3.09 22.71 -4.79
CA GLY A 194 3.13 21.82 -3.66
C GLY A 194 3.27 20.36 -4.09
N SER A 195 2.88 19.47 -3.20
CA SER A 195 3.00 18.03 -3.35
C SER A 195 1.72 17.32 -2.94
N ILE A 196 1.58 16.10 -3.44
CA ILE A 196 0.54 15.15 -3.03
C ILE A 196 1.18 14.00 -2.25
N GLY A 197 0.43 13.38 -1.37
CA GLY A 197 0.91 12.27 -0.55
C GLY A 197 -0.22 11.61 0.24
N SER A 198 0.13 10.63 1.05
CA SER A 198 -0.82 9.99 1.96
C SER A 198 -1.39 10.99 2.96
N ILE A 199 -2.59 10.72 3.45
CA ILE A 199 -3.26 11.55 4.45
C ILE A 199 -2.37 11.68 5.69
N PRO A 200 -2.00 12.93 6.11
CA PRO A 200 -1.22 13.15 7.31
C PRO A 200 -1.94 12.62 8.56
N LYS A 201 -1.17 12.04 9.49
CA LYS A 201 -1.72 11.44 10.72
C LYS A 201 -2.56 12.44 11.54
N GLU A 202 -2.12 13.69 11.57
CA GLU A 202 -2.74 14.78 12.31
C GLU A 202 -4.11 15.19 11.73
N SER A 203 -4.31 14.98 10.43
CA SER A 203 -5.53 15.37 9.71
C SER A 203 -6.43 14.17 9.37
N LYS A 204 -6.06 12.98 9.83
CA LYS A 204 -6.73 11.71 9.48
C LYS A 204 -8.22 11.73 9.75
N GLU A 205 -8.63 12.14 10.95
CA GLU A 205 -10.05 12.17 11.35
C GLU A 205 -10.89 13.11 10.46
N LYS A 206 -10.32 14.27 10.12
CA LYS A 206 -10.97 15.22 9.22
C LYS A 206 -11.20 14.60 7.84
N TYR A 207 -10.16 14.06 7.19
CA TYR A 207 -10.30 13.48 5.87
C TYR A 207 -11.27 12.30 5.84
N LEU A 208 -11.28 11.44 6.89
CA LEU A 208 -12.23 10.34 6.99
C LEU A 208 -13.68 10.84 7.13
N SER A 209 -13.90 11.91 7.90
CA SER A 209 -15.24 12.53 8.00
C SER A 209 -15.70 13.16 6.69
N ASP A 210 -14.77 13.64 5.87
CA ASP A 210 -15.00 14.22 4.54
C ASP A 210 -15.13 13.14 3.42
N GLY A 211 -15.17 11.85 3.81
CA GLY A 211 -15.42 10.71 2.90
C GLY A 211 -14.18 10.16 2.18
N TYR A 212 -12.97 10.54 2.62
CA TYR A 212 -11.74 9.95 2.10
C TYR A 212 -11.49 8.56 2.70
N ALA A 213 -10.85 7.69 1.94
CA ALA A 213 -10.29 6.45 2.44
C ALA A 213 -8.84 6.68 2.92
N LEU A 214 -8.37 5.83 3.84
CA LEU A 214 -6.98 5.91 4.33
C LEU A 214 -5.91 5.76 3.25
N SER A 215 -6.26 5.10 2.15
CA SER A 215 -5.40 4.90 0.99
C SER A 215 -5.40 6.06 0.00
N ASP A 216 -6.23 7.08 0.22
CA ASP A 216 -6.33 8.19 -0.71
C ASP A 216 -5.08 9.07 -0.65
N ILE A 217 -4.75 9.65 -1.80
CA ILE A 217 -3.68 10.61 -1.97
C ILE A 217 -4.30 12.01 -1.97
N VAL A 218 -3.78 12.87 -1.11
CA VAL A 218 -4.26 14.25 -0.92
C VAL A 218 -3.16 15.26 -1.16
N GLY A 219 -3.51 16.52 -1.37
CA GLY A 219 -2.56 17.62 -1.37
C GLY A 219 -1.96 17.81 0.01
N THR A 220 -0.63 17.80 0.10
CA THR A 220 0.11 17.92 1.37
C THR A 220 0.77 19.28 1.54
N SER A 221 0.87 20.06 0.48
CA SER A 221 1.43 21.42 0.51
C SER A 221 1.00 22.25 -0.70
N GLY A 222 1.21 23.57 -0.64
CA GLY A 222 1.01 24.52 -1.73
C GLY A 222 -0.42 24.55 -2.28
N LEU A 223 -0.55 24.82 -3.58
CA LEU A 223 -1.85 24.85 -4.27
C LEU A 223 -2.55 23.49 -4.26
N GLU A 224 -1.81 22.41 -4.28
CA GLU A 224 -2.38 21.05 -4.18
C GLU A 224 -3.17 20.86 -2.88
N GLN A 225 -2.67 21.38 -1.77
CA GLN A 225 -3.36 21.33 -0.48
C GLN A 225 -4.49 22.34 -0.37
N GLU A 226 -4.25 23.57 -0.77
CA GLU A 226 -5.24 24.67 -0.66
C GLU A 226 -6.49 24.41 -1.49
N TYR A 227 -6.31 23.84 -2.68
CA TYR A 227 -7.40 23.53 -3.60
C TYR A 227 -7.77 22.05 -3.65
N GLU A 228 -7.49 21.29 -2.57
CA GLU A 228 -7.78 19.87 -2.47
C GLU A 228 -9.22 19.53 -2.88
N GLU A 229 -10.20 20.28 -2.36
CA GLU A 229 -11.62 20.07 -2.65
C GLU A 229 -11.99 20.22 -4.13
N LEU A 230 -11.25 21.05 -4.87
CA LEU A 230 -11.46 21.24 -6.32
C LEU A 230 -10.64 20.29 -7.16
N LEU A 231 -9.49 19.85 -6.64
CA LEU A 231 -8.55 18.99 -7.36
C LEU A 231 -8.81 17.50 -7.13
N LYS A 232 -9.42 17.12 -6.00
CA LYS A 232 -9.74 15.71 -5.73
C LYS A 232 -10.66 15.15 -6.82
N GLY A 233 -10.36 13.95 -7.27
CA GLY A 233 -11.27 13.22 -8.14
C GLY A 233 -12.51 12.75 -7.38
N THR A 234 -13.64 12.64 -8.05
CA THR A 234 -14.82 11.99 -7.49
C THR A 234 -14.66 10.47 -7.52
N LYS A 235 -15.15 9.80 -6.48
CA LYS A 235 -15.19 8.34 -6.45
C LYS A 235 -16.54 7.86 -6.97
N ALA A 236 -16.52 6.88 -7.87
CA ALA A 236 -17.74 6.17 -8.19
C ALA A 236 -18.29 5.51 -6.92
N LYS A 237 -19.57 5.66 -6.66
CA LYS A 237 -20.27 5.03 -5.56
C LYS A 237 -21.11 3.88 -6.08
N TYR A 238 -20.99 2.73 -5.46
CA TYR A 238 -21.75 1.54 -5.77
C TYR A 238 -22.53 1.07 -4.56
N ILE A 239 -23.73 0.53 -4.78
CA ILE A 239 -24.43 -0.29 -3.79
C ILE A 239 -24.12 -1.76 -4.07
N ILE A 240 -23.76 -2.50 -3.02
CA ILE A 240 -23.78 -3.96 -3.06
C ILE A 240 -25.21 -4.40 -2.77
N ASN A 241 -25.84 -5.01 -3.76
CA ASN A 241 -27.17 -5.60 -3.60
C ASN A 241 -27.09 -6.92 -2.83
N SER A 242 -28.24 -7.42 -2.39
CA SER A 242 -28.36 -8.69 -1.66
C SER A 242 -27.88 -9.93 -2.44
N ASP A 243 -27.80 -9.82 -3.75
CA ASP A 243 -27.28 -10.86 -4.67
C ASP A 243 -25.78 -10.69 -5.00
N ASN A 244 -25.07 -9.83 -4.25
CA ASN A 244 -23.67 -9.44 -4.49
C ASN A 244 -23.41 -8.71 -5.83
N THR A 245 -24.43 -8.23 -6.51
CA THR A 245 -24.24 -7.35 -7.67
C THR A 245 -23.93 -5.92 -7.23
N LEU A 246 -23.15 -5.20 -8.06
CA LEU A 246 -22.82 -3.79 -7.85
C LEU A 246 -23.73 -2.92 -8.72
N THR A 247 -24.43 -1.98 -8.12
CA THR A 247 -25.18 -0.95 -8.83
C THR A 247 -24.51 0.39 -8.66
N LEU A 248 -24.16 1.05 -9.78
CA LEU A 248 -23.56 2.40 -9.77
C LEU A 248 -24.61 3.40 -9.28
N LEU A 249 -24.29 4.14 -8.24
CA LEU A 249 -25.11 5.23 -7.71
C LEU A 249 -24.71 6.59 -8.28
N GLU A 250 -23.42 6.85 -8.34
CA GLU A 250 -22.86 8.15 -8.69
C GLU A 250 -21.45 7.96 -9.26
N SER A 251 -21.09 8.70 -10.32
CA SER A 251 -19.77 8.68 -10.97
C SER A 251 -19.25 10.08 -11.22
#